data_e09369dc1f2bce4c38b408bf16631e85
#
_entry.id   e09369dc1f2bce4c38b408bf16631e85
#
_cell.length_a   1.000
_cell.length_b   1.000
_cell.length_c   1.000
_cell.angle_alpha   90.00
_cell.angle_beta   90.00
_cell.angle_gamma   90.00
#
_symmetry.space_group_name_H-M   'P 1'
#
loop_
_entity.id
_entity.type
_entity.pdbx_description
1 polymer ?
#
loop_
_entity_poly.entity_id
_entity_poly.type
_entity_poly.pdbx_seq_one_letter_code
_entity_poly.pdbx_strand_id
1 'polypeptide(L)'
;MKTILRPLSKYIDYLFTQKTKEQIREELFLLVLSRTPSADTNIRAVEIKKVKTLLKDHLGKEYTDAQIRVAAQSKRFEKEPLHRFVAKASKLISESDRVSLAFGMMDIMKSDDRVGALERKHFNRMIKALGLSPSSLIERAA
;
A
#
# COMPACT_ATOMS: atom_id res chain seq x y z
N MET A 1 -2.65 -20.08 30.49
CA MET A 1 -2.35 -19.48 29.39
C MET A 1 -3.39 -18.72 28.79
N LYS A 2 -3.12 -17.61 28.29
CA LYS A 2 -4.08 -16.88 27.83
C LYS A 2 -4.25 -17.00 26.49
N THR A 3 -5.15 -17.40 26.01
CA THR A 3 -5.44 -17.38 24.72
C THR A 3 -5.98 -16.25 24.30
N ILE A 4 -5.72 -15.62 23.81
CA ILE A 4 -6.30 -14.68 23.58
C ILE A 4 -6.52 -14.17 22.42
N LEU A 5 -7.55 -13.64 22.22
CA LEU A 5 -7.86 -12.76 21.20
C LEU A 5 -7.05 -11.56 21.40
N ARG A 6 -5.93 -11.48 20.76
CA ARG A 6 -5.13 -10.29 20.81
C ARG A 6 -5.88 -9.17 20.14
N PRO A 7 -5.89 -7.98 20.69
CA PRO A 7 -6.38 -6.80 19.98
C PRO A 7 -5.68 -6.69 18.65
N LEU A 8 -6.38 -6.23 17.65
CA LEU A 8 -5.82 -6.10 16.29
C LEU A 8 -4.54 -5.27 16.27
N SER A 9 -4.46 -4.23 17.09
CA SER A 9 -3.24 -3.43 17.19
C SER A 9 -2.03 -4.26 17.62
N LYS A 10 -2.23 -5.26 18.47
CA LYS A 10 -1.13 -6.12 18.90
C LYS A 10 -0.72 -7.12 17.84
N TYR A 11 -1.62 -7.51 16.95
CA TYR A 11 -1.26 -8.35 15.83
C TYR A 11 -0.31 -7.60 14.90
N ILE A 12 -0.59 -6.35 14.61
CA ILE A 12 0.30 -5.51 13.82
C ILE A 12 1.65 -5.35 14.53
N ASP A 13 1.65 -5.10 15.83
CA ASP A 13 2.88 -5.01 16.61
C ASP A 13 3.71 -6.28 16.49
N TYR A 14 3.06 -7.43 16.58
CA TYR A 14 3.74 -8.70 16.43
C TYR A 14 4.40 -8.82 15.04
N LEU A 15 3.69 -8.46 13.99
CA LEU A 15 4.26 -8.50 12.63
C LEU A 15 5.51 -7.64 12.53
N PHE A 16 5.50 -6.46 13.15
CA PHE A 16 6.64 -5.56 13.10
C PHE A 16 7.84 -6.07 13.87
N THR A 17 7.66 -6.88 14.90
CA THR A 17 8.78 -7.45 15.63
C THR A 17 9.45 -8.60 14.89
N GLN A 18 8.75 -9.20 13.91
CA GLN A 18 9.26 -10.33 13.16
C GLN A 18 10.00 -9.93 11.89
N LYS A 19 10.03 -8.66 11.55
CA LYS A 19 10.55 -8.20 10.27
C LYS A 19 11.53 -7.05 10.43
N THR A 20 12.48 -6.95 9.52
CA THR A 20 13.40 -5.81 9.47
C THR A 20 12.65 -4.60 8.88
N LYS A 21 13.22 -3.42 9.03
CA LYS A 21 12.65 -2.22 8.42
C LYS A 21 12.55 -2.34 6.90
N GLU A 22 13.56 -2.94 6.27
CA GLU A 22 13.54 -3.13 4.82
C GLU A 22 12.45 -4.10 4.39
N GLN A 23 12.23 -5.18 5.13
CA GLN A 23 11.14 -6.11 4.84
C GLN A 23 9.78 -5.41 4.99
N ILE A 24 9.62 -4.56 5.98
CA ILE A 24 8.39 -3.79 6.18
C ILE A 24 8.19 -2.80 5.04
N ARG A 25 9.25 -2.13 4.60
CA ARG A 25 9.22 -1.21 3.48
C ARG A 25 8.77 -1.93 2.20
N GLU A 26 9.36 -3.08 1.90
CA GLU A 26 9.01 -3.87 0.73
C GLU A 26 7.55 -4.32 0.78
N GLU A 27 7.12 -4.79 1.93
CA GLU A 27 5.75 -5.24 2.10
C GLU A 27 4.75 -4.09 1.98
N LEU A 28 5.10 -2.92 2.52
CA LEU A 28 4.27 -1.74 2.42
C LEU A 28 4.06 -1.33 0.96
N PHE A 29 5.15 -1.26 0.19
CA PHE A 29 5.06 -0.94 -1.24
C PHE A 29 4.21 -1.98 -1.98
N LEU A 30 4.47 -3.27 -1.75
CA LEU A 30 3.74 -4.32 -2.42
C LEU A 30 2.23 -4.25 -2.12
N LEU A 31 1.87 -4.13 -0.85
CA LEU A 31 0.46 -4.12 -0.44
C LEU A 31 -0.28 -2.86 -0.88
N VAL A 32 0.31 -1.71 -0.68
CA VAL A 32 -0.36 -0.45 -1.02
C VAL A 32 -0.57 -0.34 -2.53
N LEU A 33 0.48 -0.60 -3.31
CA LEU A 33 0.38 -0.46 -4.76
C LEU A 33 -0.51 -1.54 -5.37
N SER A 34 -0.41 -2.79 -4.90
CA SER A 34 -1.23 -3.88 -5.44
C SER A 34 -2.71 -3.73 -5.09
N ARG A 35 -3.00 -3.13 -3.94
CA ARG A 35 -4.39 -2.95 -3.52
C ARG A 35 -5.05 -1.69 -4.08
N THR A 36 -4.29 -0.80 -4.69
CA THR A 36 -4.84 0.41 -5.29
C THR A 36 -5.82 0.07 -6.43
N PRO A 37 -5.48 -0.76 -7.42
CA PRO A 37 -6.45 -1.12 -8.44
C PRO A 37 -7.56 -2.03 -7.89
N SER A 38 -7.24 -2.90 -6.94
CA SER A 38 -8.23 -3.83 -6.42
C SER A 38 -9.29 -3.21 -5.53
N ALA A 39 -9.17 -1.94 -5.19
CA ALA A 39 -10.21 -1.23 -4.48
C ALA A 39 -11.52 -1.27 -5.28
N ASP A 40 -11.44 -1.53 -6.60
CA ASP A 40 -12.58 -1.60 -7.46
C ASP A 40 -12.83 -3.04 -7.92
N THR A 41 -12.49 -4.01 -7.18
CA THR A 41 -12.75 -5.45 -7.34
C THR A 41 -12.06 -6.18 -8.50
N ASN A 42 -11.79 -5.55 -9.61
CA ASN A 42 -11.11 -6.20 -10.73
C ASN A 42 -9.82 -5.50 -11.09
N ILE A 43 -8.72 -6.21 -10.96
CA ILE A 43 -7.43 -5.68 -11.35
C ILE A 43 -7.19 -6.02 -12.81
N ARG A 44 -6.91 -5.04 -13.62
CA ARG A 44 -6.69 -5.22 -15.05
C ARG A 44 -5.22 -5.44 -15.36
N ALA A 45 -4.95 -6.05 -16.52
CA ALA A 45 -3.57 -6.32 -16.95
C ALA A 45 -2.71 -5.04 -17.00
N VAL A 46 -3.26 -3.92 -17.46
CA VAL A 46 -2.54 -2.66 -17.54
C VAL A 46 -2.17 -2.15 -16.14
N GLU A 47 -3.04 -2.36 -15.17
CA GLU A 47 -2.79 -1.97 -13.80
C GLU A 47 -1.72 -2.84 -13.16
N ILE A 48 -1.74 -4.15 -13.41
CA ILE A 48 -0.71 -5.07 -12.93
C ILE A 48 0.65 -4.68 -13.51
N LYS A 49 0.70 -4.36 -14.79
CA LYS A 49 1.94 -3.95 -15.44
C LYS A 49 2.49 -2.67 -14.79
N LYS A 50 1.62 -1.73 -14.46
CA LYS A 50 2.02 -0.49 -13.82
C LYS A 50 2.57 -0.75 -12.42
N VAL A 51 1.91 -1.62 -11.65
CA VAL A 51 2.36 -2.00 -10.31
C VAL A 51 3.75 -2.67 -10.40
N LYS A 52 3.95 -3.57 -11.35
CA LYS A 52 5.24 -4.25 -11.55
C LYS A 52 6.35 -3.23 -11.82
N THR A 53 6.09 -2.26 -12.68
CA THR A 53 7.05 -1.24 -13.04
C THR A 53 7.42 -0.39 -11.81
N LEU A 54 6.43 0.03 -11.05
CA LEU A 54 6.66 0.85 -9.86
C LEU A 54 7.45 0.08 -8.78
N LEU A 55 7.13 -1.20 -8.59
CA LEU A 55 7.85 -2.02 -7.62
C LEU A 55 9.31 -2.20 -8.03
N LYS A 56 9.56 -2.40 -9.31
CA LYS A 56 10.92 -2.52 -9.81
C LYS A 56 11.67 -1.21 -9.64
N ASP A 57 11.05 -0.09 -9.97
CA ASP A 57 11.68 1.20 -9.86
C ASP A 57 12.02 1.59 -8.42
N HIS A 58 11.15 1.29 -7.50
CA HIS A 58 11.36 1.71 -6.11
C HIS A 58 12.06 0.67 -5.23
N LEU A 59 11.86 -0.61 -5.50
CA LEU A 59 12.44 -1.67 -4.67
C LEU A 59 13.58 -2.43 -5.37
N GLY A 60 13.72 -2.27 -6.69
CA GLY A 60 14.69 -3.04 -7.45
C GLY A 60 14.34 -4.50 -7.56
N LYS A 61 13.08 -4.87 -7.32
CA LYS A 61 12.64 -6.27 -7.36
C LYS A 61 11.60 -6.50 -8.40
N GLU A 62 11.66 -7.68 -9.04
CA GLU A 62 10.67 -8.06 -10.00
C GLU A 62 9.65 -8.97 -9.34
N TYR A 63 8.40 -8.62 -9.45
CA TYR A 63 7.29 -9.41 -8.92
C TYR A 63 6.49 -10.00 -10.07
N THR A 64 5.98 -11.19 -9.88
CA THR A 64 5.13 -11.83 -10.90
C THR A 64 3.70 -11.31 -10.80
N ASP A 65 2.92 -11.48 -11.85
CA ASP A 65 1.51 -11.14 -11.84
C ASP A 65 0.78 -11.86 -10.71
N ALA A 66 1.13 -13.14 -10.47
CA ALA A 66 0.54 -13.92 -9.40
C ALA A 66 0.82 -13.33 -8.03
N GLN A 67 2.04 -12.87 -7.77
CA GLN A 67 2.40 -12.24 -6.49
C GLN A 67 1.61 -10.96 -6.26
N ILE A 68 1.43 -10.16 -7.30
CA ILE A 68 0.66 -8.92 -7.21
C ILE A 68 -0.81 -9.23 -6.95
N ARG A 69 -1.37 -10.22 -7.65
CA ARG A 69 -2.77 -10.61 -7.43
C ARG A 69 -3.00 -11.14 -6.02
N VAL A 70 -2.06 -11.93 -5.50
CA VAL A 70 -2.15 -12.43 -4.12
C VAL A 70 -2.11 -11.26 -3.13
N ALA A 71 -1.21 -10.30 -3.32
CA ALA A 71 -1.12 -9.12 -2.47
C ALA A 71 -2.40 -8.28 -2.53
N ALA A 72 -2.97 -8.14 -3.74
CA ALA A 72 -4.19 -7.37 -3.94
C ALA A 72 -5.40 -8.01 -3.26
N GLN A 73 -5.42 -9.32 -3.20
CA GLN A 73 -6.57 -10.07 -2.68
C GLN A 73 -6.33 -10.72 -1.32
N SER A 74 -5.22 -10.41 -0.69
CA SER A 74 -4.89 -11.03 0.58
C SER A 74 -5.96 -10.76 1.62
N LYS A 75 -6.37 -11.79 2.32
CA LYS A 75 -7.35 -11.68 3.39
C LYS A 75 -6.71 -11.25 4.70
N ARG A 76 -5.41 -11.02 4.69
CA ARG A 76 -4.66 -10.64 5.87
C ARG A 76 -5.26 -9.44 6.59
N PHE A 77 -5.88 -8.53 5.85
CA PHE A 77 -6.45 -7.33 6.42
C PHE A 77 -7.99 -7.34 6.44
N GLU A 78 -8.63 -8.51 6.37
CA GLU A 78 -10.08 -8.56 6.46
C GLU A 78 -10.59 -8.04 7.81
N LYS A 79 -9.89 -8.37 8.88
CA LYS A 79 -10.29 -7.96 10.22
C LYS A 79 -9.54 -6.72 10.68
N GLU A 80 -8.35 -6.47 10.13
CA GLU A 80 -7.56 -5.34 10.48
C GLU A 80 -7.43 -4.46 9.25
N PRO A 81 -7.92 -3.24 9.26
CA PRO A 81 -7.84 -2.38 8.08
C PRO A 81 -6.40 -2.13 7.64
N LEU A 82 -6.17 -2.19 6.34
CA LEU A 82 -4.85 -1.93 5.77
C LEU A 82 -4.28 -0.59 6.24
N HIS A 83 -5.12 0.44 6.37
CA HIS A 83 -4.63 1.76 6.75
C HIS A 83 -3.96 1.81 8.12
N ARG A 84 -4.29 0.89 9.03
CA ARG A 84 -3.61 0.81 10.32
C ARG A 84 -2.19 0.28 10.18
N PHE A 85 -2.02 -0.73 9.34
CA PHE A 85 -0.69 -1.23 9.01
C PHE A 85 0.13 -0.13 8.35
N VAL A 86 -0.46 0.57 7.39
CA VAL A 86 0.20 1.67 6.68
C VAL A 86 0.61 2.78 7.64
N ALA A 87 -0.28 3.18 8.54
CA ALA A 87 0.03 4.23 9.51
C ALA A 87 1.22 3.86 10.40
N LYS A 88 1.30 2.61 10.82
CA LYS A 88 2.42 2.17 11.64
C LYS A 88 3.70 2.02 10.82
N ALA A 89 3.62 1.41 9.66
CA ALA A 89 4.77 1.21 8.79
C ALA A 89 5.36 2.52 8.30
N SER A 90 4.51 3.54 8.08
CA SER A 90 4.97 4.84 7.60
C SER A 90 5.96 5.52 8.54
N LYS A 91 5.92 5.17 9.82
CA LYS A 91 6.84 5.74 10.79
C LYS A 91 8.24 5.12 10.67
N LEU A 92 8.35 4.02 9.95
CA LEU A 92 9.62 3.31 9.80
C LEU A 92 10.27 3.54 8.43
N ILE A 93 9.62 4.28 7.55
CA ILE A 93 10.15 4.58 6.23
C ILE A 93 10.37 6.09 6.09
N SER A 94 11.17 6.49 5.12
CA SER A 94 11.49 7.89 4.91
C SER A 94 10.30 8.67 4.34
N GLU A 95 10.32 9.96 4.45
CA GLU A 95 9.31 10.82 3.84
C GLU A 95 9.33 10.65 2.32
N SER A 96 10.52 10.49 1.74
CA SER A 96 10.68 10.25 0.32
C SER A 96 9.93 8.98 -0.11
N ASP A 97 10.02 7.90 0.66
CA ASP A 97 9.29 6.66 0.38
C ASP A 97 7.79 6.87 0.48
N ARG A 98 7.33 7.60 1.49
CA ARG A 98 5.90 7.88 1.65
C ARG A 98 5.33 8.67 0.49
N VAL A 99 6.07 9.67 0.04
CA VAL A 99 5.69 10.48 -1.12
C VAL A 99 5.71 9.63 -2.40
N SER A 100 6.71 8.76 -2.55
CA SER A 100 6.79 7.85 -3.68
C SER A 100 5.59 6.91 -3.75
N LEU A 101 5.12 6.42 -2.61
CA LEU A 101 3.91 5.60 -2.54
C LEU A 101 2.69 6.38 -3.00
N ALA A 102 2.55 7.63 -2.56
CA ALA A 102 1.42 8.47 -2.95
C ALA A 102 1.40 8.71 -4.47
N PHE A 103 2.53 9.06 -5.04
CA PHE A 103 2.61 9.27 -6.49
C PHE A 103 2.44 7.95 -7.27
N GLY A 104 2.93 6.83 -6.73
CA GLY A 104 2.70 5.51 -7.32
C GLY A 104 1.22 5.15 -7.38
N MET A 105 0.48 5.41 -6.32
CA MET A 105 -0.97 5.20 -6.32
C MET A 105 -1.64 6.08 -7.37
N MET A 106 -1.24 7.33 -7.49
CA MET A 106 -1.80 8.24 -8.49
C MET A 106 -1.52 7.73 -9.92
N ASP A 107 -0.32 7.22 -10.16
CA ASP A 107 0.03 6.66 -11.45
C ASP A 107 -0.82 5.44 -11.80
N ILE A 108 -1.07 4.57 -10.84
CA ILE A 108 -1.93 3.41 -11.05
C ILE A 108 -3.36 3.86 -11.36
N MET A 109 -3.87 4.82 -10.62
CA MET A 109 -5.22 5.34 -10.84
C MET A 109 -5.35 5.98 -12.23
N LYS A 110 -4.30 6.66 -12.71
CA LYS A 110 -4.32 7.27 -14.01
C LYS A 110 -4.16 6.28 -15.16
N SER A 111 -3.70 5.07 -14.89
CA SER A 111 -3.51 4.06 -15.93
C SER A 111 -4.86 3.55 -16.45
N ASP A 112 -5.95 3.86 -15.78
CA ASP A 112 -7.29 3.52 -16.19
C ASP A 112 -8.05 4.84 -16.37
N ASP A 113 -8.87 4.95 -17.42
CA ASP A 113 -9.66 6.13 -17.68
C ASP A 113 -10.75 6.33 -16.63
N ARG A 114 -11.02 5.32 -15.81
CA ARG A 114 -12.06 5.43 -14.83
C ARG A 114 -11.51 5.40 -13.45
N VAL A 115 -11.52 6.49 -12.76
CA VAL A 115 -11.16 6.52 -11.35
C VAL A 115 -12.47 6.44 -10.59
N GLY A 116 -12.76 5.29 -10.02
CA GLY A 116 -13.99 5.07 -9.29
C GLY A 116 -14.01 5.73 -7.93
N ALA A 117 -15.19 5.82 -7.36
CA ALA A 117 -15.36 6.37 -6.00
C ALA A 117 -14.60 5.56 -4.95
N LEU A 118 -14.55 4.23 -5.11
CA LEU A 118 -13.83 3.35 -4.19
C LEU A 118 -12.33 3.57 -4.27
N GLU A 119 -11.80 3.80 -5.47
CA GLU A 119 -10.37 4.09 -5.63
C GLU A 119 -9.99 5.41 -4.99
N ARG A 120 -10.82 6.45 -5.16
CA ARG A 120 -10.57 7.75 -4.52
C ARG A 120 -10.64 7.63 -3.00
N LYS A 121 -11.59 6.85 -2.48
CA LYS A 121 -11.74 6.65 -1.06
C LYS A 121 -10.52 5.92 -0.49
N HIS A 122 -10.05 4.90 -1.19
CA HIS A 122 -8.86 4.15 -0.84
C HIS A 122 -7.65 5.09 -0.83
N PHE A 123 -7.46 5.87 -1.90
CA PHE A 123 -6.35 6.80 -2.02
C PHE A 123 -6.33 7.79 -0.85
N ASN A 124 -7.47 8.42 -0.57
CA ASN A 124 -7.55 9.40 0.51
C ASN A 124 -7.23 8.77 1.88
N ARG A 125 -7.67 7.55 2.10
CA ARG A 125 -7.39 6.83 3.34
C ARG A 125 -5.90 6.50 3.46
N MET A 126 -5.27 6.10 2.36
CA MET A 126 -3.83 5.80 2.37
C MET A 126 -2.99 7.07 2.55
N ILE A 127 -3.35 8.16 1.91
CA ILE A 127 -2.64 9.44 2.08
C ILE A 127 -2.64 9.86 3.55
N LYS A 128 -3.78 9.75 4.20
CA LYS A 128 -3.89 10.09 5.61
C LYS A 128 -3.04 9.12 6.46
N ALA A 129 -3.09 7.84 6.17
CA ALA A 129 -2.31 6.84 6.90
C ALA A 129 -0.81 7.04 6.72
N LEU A 130 -0.38 7.52 5.54
CA LEU A 130 1.02 7.83 5.28
C LEU A 130 1.48 9.13 5.95
N GLY A 131 0.59 9.82 6.63
CA GLY A 131 0.92 11.09 7.28
C GLY A 131 1.17 12.22 6.30
N LEU A 132 0.56 12.16 5.13
CA LEU A 132 0.72 13.18 4.10
C LEU A 132 -0.54 14.02 3.98
N SER A 133 -0.41 15.20 3.42
CA SER A 133 -1.54 16.07 3.14
C SER A 133 -1.57 16.37 1.65
N PRO A 134 -2.73 16.71 1.08
CA PRO A 134 -2.79 17.10 -0.34
C PRO A 134 -1.85 18.26 -0.67
N SER A 135 -1.69 19.22 0.26
CA SER A 135 -0.80 20.35 0.03
C SER A 135 0.66 19.92 -0.09
N SER A 136 1.12 18.97 0.72
CA SER A 136 2.51 18.50 0.62
C SER A 136 2.75 17.77 -0.70
N LEU A 137 1.76 17.08 -1.23
CA LEU A 137 1.88 16.43 -2.53
C LEU A 137 1.93 17.45 -3.66
N ILE A 138 1.14 18.49 -3.59
CA ILE A 138 1.13 19.56 -4.59
C ILE A 138 2.49 20.27 -4.62
N GLU A 139 3.04 20.58 -3.46
CA GLU A 139 4.35 21.21 -3.39
C GLU A 139 5.43 20.39 -4.07
N ARG A 140 5.39 19.08 -3.91
CA ARG A 140 6.40 18.22 -4.49
C ARG A 140 6.18 17.95 -5.97
N ALA A 141 4.97 18.14 -6.45
CA ALA A 141 4.67 17.99 -7.87
C ALA A 141 5.00 19.25 -8.67
N ALA A 142 5.18 20.36 -7.99
CA ALA A 142 5.44 21.64 -8.66
C ALA A 142 6.88 21.76 -9.14
#